data_7658a099ee42bab964ccd3be06f03dd2
#
_entry.id   7658a099ee42bab964ccd3be06f03dd2
#
_cell.length_a   1.000
_cell.length_b   1.000
_cell.length_c   1.000
_cell.angle_alpha   90.00
_cell.angle_beta   90.00
_cell.angle_gamma   90.00
#
_symmetry.space_group_name_H-M   'P 1'
#
loop_
_entity.id
_entity.type
_entity.pdbx_description
1 polymer ?
#
loop_
_entity_poly.entity_id
_entity_poly.type
_entity_poly.pdbx_seq_one_letter_code
_entity_poly.pdbx_strand_id
1 'polypeptide(L)'
;MEGESWWPQGIAISSLEESLDSGKLTTKWGPVSCWDVRICLETTWWKQAKKDAWGILNELNPTSIEILLNDGNRTLMQLDETYIALAYSIPTSNRTSSLHQTSNLRSTLTSTNLLFPIGGLSLDGNDALLIFPHAELTETTPEWLGQSLGEIQNKLAPSSSPNDQKRWNQRLKDLEDELKPNTLWRAPHASTTVGIPSVRIHPNWIFDVEGVQRALPLNQSVSELLLCGTERLPGLAEFIHLEGRLVEEKGYNSEQIAVFYEHWKRNVPASWTSRKAMSTVLGGAWIWRYYDVLVVNAESVLYGDESRYESAQKWLKDVSRLQAHLGVLRVWKSGVWVGIATMVVAYYSWQLESLSTMNSIGLAAMGGLISIGSNLLYWKKDPPAF
;
A
#
# COMPACT_ATOMS: atom_id res chain seq x y z
N MET A 1 -28.64 -10.41 -2.86
CA MET A 1 -27.37 -9.97 -2.25
C MET A 1 -26.66 -8.91 -3.09
N GLU A 2 -26.78 -8.94 -4.42
CA GLU A 2 -26.33 -7.82 -5.27
C GLU A 2 -27.06 -6.54 -4.88
N GLY A 3 -26.32 -5.45 -4.68
CA GLY A 3 -26.88 -4.13 -4.31
C GLY A 3 -26.98 -3.83 -2.82
N GLU A 4 -26.53 -4.73 -1.94
CA GLU A 4 -26.43 -4.45 -0.52
C GLU A 4 -25.09 -3.80 -0.16
N SER A 5 -25.07 -2.85 0.76
CA SER A 5 -23.90 -2.01 1.08
C SER A 5 -22.65 -2.79 1.55
N TRP A 6 -22.84 -4.02 2.01
CA TRP A 6 -21.76 -4.90 2.49
C TRP A 6 -21.17 -5.80 1.40
N TRP A 7 -21.77 -5.79 0.18
CA TRP A 7 -21.38 -6.69 -0.91
C TRP A 7 -20.70 -5.93 -2.05
N PRO A 8 -19.53 -6.38 -2.54
CA PRO A 8 -18.87 -5.76 -3.66
C PRO A 8 -19.70 -5.84 -4.94
N GLN A 9 -20.17 -4.72 -5.46
CA GLN A 9 -21.12 -4.64 -6.59
C GLN A 9 -20.57 -5.21 -7.90
N GLY A 10 -19.25 -5.12 -8.11
CA GLY A 10 -18.59 -5.64 -9.32
C GLY A 10 -18.40 -7.17 -9.33
N ILE A 11 -18.82 -7.87 -8.29
CA ILE A 11 -18.63 -9.32 -8.15
C ILE A 11 -19.97 -10.04 -8.29
N ALA A 12 -20.12 -10.81 -9.37
CA ALA A 12 -21.30 -11.65 -9.58
C ALA A 12 -21.24 -12.92 -8.75
N ILE A 13 -22.37 -13.31 -8.17
CA ILE A 13 -22.51 -14.55 -7.42
C ILE A 13 -22.65 -15.72 -8.41
N SER A 14 -21.69 -16.65 -8.43
CA SER A 14 -21.75 -17.82 -9.31
C SER A 14 -22.34 -19.06 -8.65
N SER A 15 -22.17 -19.23 -7.34
CA SER A 15 -22.80 -20.29 -6.56
C SER A 15 -22.63 -19.99 -5.07
N LEU A 16 -23.72 -19.68 -4.37
CA LEU A 16 -23.80 -19.84 -2.93
C LEU A 16 -24.43 -21.23 -2.69
N GLU A 17 -23.75 -22.09 -1.96
CA GLU A 17 -24.39 -23.27 -1.42
C GLU A 17 -25.39 -22.81 -0.36
N GLU A 18 -26.69 -23.07 -0.57
CA GLU A 18 -27.78 -22.62 0.32
C GLU A 18 -27.66 -23.09 1.78
N SER A 19 -26.76 -24.03 2.05
CA SER A 19 -26.59 -24.62 3.41
C SER A 19 -25.43 -24.05 4.22
N LEU A 20 -24.54 -23.28 3.60
CA LEU A 20 -23.37 -22.68 4.23
C LEU A 20 -23.43 -21.19 3.90
N ASP A 21 -23.52 -20.32 4.87
CA ASP A 21 -23.47 -18.87 4.69
C ASP A 21 -22.13 -18.39 4.05
N SER A 22 -21.48 -19.27 3.32
CA SER A 22 -20.22 -19.11 2.62
C SER A 22 -20.29 -19.76 1.24
N GLY A 23 -19.53 -19.22 0.28
CA GLY A 23 -19.51 -19.73 -1.08
C GLY A 23 -18.28 -19.25 -1.85
N LYS A 24 -18.28 -19.55 -3.15
CA LYS A 24 -17.29 -19.04 -4.08
C LYS A 24 -17.94 -18.08 -5.05
N LEU A 25 -17.35 -16.90 -5.19
CA LEU A 25 -17.73 -15.92 -6.19
C LEU A 25 -16.83 -16.07 -7.40
N THR A 26 -17.41 -16.06 -8.58
CA THR A 26 -16.63 -15.94 -9.80
C THR A 26 -16.48 -14.47 -10.16
N THR A 27 -15.25 -14.01 -10.19
CA THR A 27 -14.91 -12.70 -10.72
C THR A 27 -14.28 -12.85 -12.09
N LYS A 28 -14.17 -11.77 -12.84
CA LYS A 28 -13.41 -11.76 -14.10
C LYS A 28 -11.92 -12.10 -13.91
N TRP A 29 -11.41 -12.02 -12.69
CA TRP A 29 -10.02 -12.32 -12.32
C TRP A 29 -9.84 -13.70 -11.67
N GLY A 30 -10.92 -14.43 -11.46
CA GLY A 30 -10.90 -15.77 -10.86
C GLY A 30 -11.88 -15.93 -9.70
N PRO A 31 -11.99 -17.14 -9.15
CA PRO A 31 -12.87 -17.41 -8.02
C PRO A 31 -12.26 -16.88 -6.72
N VAL A 32 -13.12 -16.32 -5.85
CA VAL A 32 -12.77 -15.92 -4.48
C VAL A 32 -13.76 -16.54 -3.50
N SER A 33 -13.27 -16.91 -2.32
CA SER A 33 -14.12 -17.36 -1.22
C SER A 33 -14.81 -16.16 -0.59
N CYS A 34 -16.06 -16.32 -0.22
CA CYS A 34 -16.87 -15.28 0.40
C CYS A 34 -17.84 -15.88 1.39
N TRP A 35 -18.40 -15.06 2.25
CA TRP A 35 -19.48 -15.42 3.17
C TRP A 35 -20.34 -14.22 3.52
N ASP A 36 -21.53 -14.51 4.04
CA ASP A 36 -22.44 -13.47 4.51
C ASP A 36 -22.06 -13.03 5.94
N VAL A 37 -21.37 -11.91 6.07
CA VAL A 37 -20.95 -11.39 7.38
C VAL A 37 -22.13 -10.99 8.28
N ARG A 38 -23.35 -10.82 7.72
CA ARG A 38 -24.55 -10.44 8.50
C ARG A 38 -24.94 -11.52 9.50
N ILE A 39 -24.59 -12.77 9.24
CA ILE A 39 -24.84 -13.87 10.20
C ILE A 39 -24.13 -13.64 11.55
N CYS A 40 -23.00 -12.91 11.53
CA CYS A 40 -22.31 -12.53 12.76
C CYS A 40 -23.06 -11.50 13.61
N LEU A 41 -24.09 -10.84 13.05
CA LEU A 41 -24.96 -9.94 13.81
C LEU A 41 -26.02 -10.69 14.63
N GLU A 42 -26.18 -11.98 14.34
CA GLU A 42 -27.12 -12.83 15.07
C GLU A 42 -26.42 -13.49 16.27
N THR A 43 -26.89 -13.21 17.48
CA THR A 43 -26.31 -13.80 18.70
C THR A 43 -26.42 -15.34 18.72
N THR A 44 -27.39 -15.92 17.99
CA THR A 44 -27.56 -17.35 17.82
C THR A 44 -26.43 -18.02 17.07
N TRP A 45 -25.84 -17.30 16.11
CA TRP A 45 -24.66 -17.78 15.35
C TRP A 45 -23.46 -18.04 16.26
N TRP A 46 -23.22 -17.17 17.24
CA TRP A 46 -22.06 -17.29 18.14
C TRP A 46 -22.16 -18.52 19.07
N LYS A 47 -23.37 -18.99 19.37
CA LYS A 47 -23.59 -20.18 20.19
C LYS A 47 -23.24 -21.51 19.50
N GLN A 48 -23.06 -21.48 18.19
CA GLN A 48 -22.74 -22.66 17.40
C GLN A 48 -21.24 -22.87 17.35
N ALA A 49 -20.74 -24.08 17.57
CA ALA A 49 -19.34 -24.44 17.40
C ALA A 49 -18.96 -24.38 15.92
N LYS A 50 -17.84 -23.73 15.61
CA LYS A 50 -17.33 -23.56 14.26
C LYS A 50 -16.07 -24.39 14.06
N LYS A 51 -16.03 -25.17 12.98
CA LYS A 51 -14.97 -26.14 12.71
C LYS A 51 -13.59 -25.49 12.55
N ASP A 52 -13.53 -24.36 11.87
CA ASP A 52 -12.27 -23.66 11.56
C ASP A 52 -12.02 -22.46 12.48
N ALA A 53 -12.66 -22.48 13.67
CA ALA A 53 -12.42 -21.50 14.72
C ALA A 53 -11.06 -21.72 15.40
N TRP A 54 -10.47 -20.64 15.83
CA TRP A 54 -9.25 -20.65 16.63
C TRP A 54 -9.32 -19.60 17.76
N GLY A 55 -8.45 -19.76 18.76
CA GLY A 55 -8.46 -18.90 19.94
C GLY A 55 -9.79 -18.97 20.69
N ILE A 56 -10.27 -17.83 21.15
CA ILE A 56 -11.46 -17.72 22.01
C ILE A 56 -12.80 -17.80 21.27
N LEU A 57 -12.82 -17.88 19.92
CA LEU A 57 -14.06 -17.70 19.15
C LEU A 57 -15.20 -18.64 19.60
N ASN A 58 -14.93 -19.93 19.81
CA ASN A 58 -15.95 -20.89 20.23
C ASN A 58 -16.36 -20.76 21.72
N GLU A 59 -15.69 -19.92 22.48
CA GLU A 59 -16.01 -19.60 23.88
C GLU A 59 -16.91 -18.38 23.99
N LEU A 60 -16.99 -17.58 22.90
CA LEU A 60 -17.76 -16.33 22.87
C LEU A 60 -19.25 -16.60 22.72
N ASN A 61 -20.02 -15.90 23.52
CA ASN A 61 -21.48 -15.96 23.52
C ASN A 61 -22.08 -14.56 23.75
N PRO A 62 -21.86 -13.61 22.82
CA PRO A 62 -22.30 -12.26 23.01
C PRO A 62 -23.82 -12.15 23.12
N THR A 63 -24.27 -11.26 23.97
CA THR A 63 -25.69 -10.92 24.16
C THR A 63 -26.09 -9.68 23.37
N SER A 64 -25.12 -8.81 23.07
CA SER A 64 -25.31 -7.63 22.23
C SER A 64 -24.20 -7.52 21.20
N ILE A 65 -24.54 -7.05 20.01
CA ILE A 65 -23.63 -6.85 18.89
C ILE A 65 -23.97 -5.51 18.25
N GLU A 66 -22.99 -4.62 18.17
CA GLU A 66 -23.11 -3.31 17.56
C GLU A 66 -22.13 -3.15 16.41
N ILE A 67 -22.57 -2.62 15.27
CA ILE A 67 -21.68 -2.29 14.15
C ILE A 67 -21.02 -0.95 14.42
N LEU A 68 -19.69 -0.95 14.51
CA LEU A 68 -18.90 0.27 14.67
C LEU A 68 -18.56 0.91 13.32
N LEU A 69 -18.13 0.10 12.35
CA LEU A 69 -17.73 0.55 11.01
C LEU A 69 -18.06 -0.52 9.97
N ASN A 70 -18.40 -0.06 8.77
CA ASN A 70 -18.56 -0.93 7.60
C ASN A 70 -18.04 -0.19 6.36
N ASP A 71 -17.13 -0.84 5.61
CA ASP A 71 -16.54 -0.29 4.39
C ASP A 71 -16.74 -1.19 3.14
N GLY A 72 -17.80 -1.98 3.16
CA GLY A 72 -18.17 -2.88 2.07
C GLY A 72 -17.54 -4.28 2.18
N ASN A 73 -16.24 -4.42 2.33
CA ASN A 73 -15.61 -5.73 2.55
C ASN A 73 -15.40 -6.04 4.04
N ARG A 74 -15.28 -5.02 4.88
CA ARG A 74 -14.93 -5.13 6.29
C ARG A 74 -16.05 -4.61 7.17
N THR A 75 -16.48 -5.42 8.11
CA THR A 75 -17.44 -5.03 9.12
C THR A 75 -16.79 -5.16 10.49
N LEU A 76 -16.65 -4.04 11.17
CA LEU A 76 -16.16 -3.97 12.54
C LEU A 76 -17.35 -3.94 13.49
N MET A 77 -17.35 -4.86 14.45
CA MET A 77 -18.43 -5.03 15.43
C MET A 77 -17.87 -5.00 16.84
N GLN A 78 -18.64 -4.44 17.75
CA GLN A 78 -18.42 -4.56 19.19
C GLN A 78 -19.30 -5.68 19.75
N LEU A 79 -18.71 -6.52 20.59
CA LEU A 79 -19.37 -7.65 21.25
C LEU A 79 -19.40 -7.42 22.75
N ASP A 80 -20.59 -7.17 23.33
CA ASP A 80 -20.83 -6.97 24.79
C ASP A 80 -19.86 -5.97 25.44
N GLU A 81 -19.41 -4.93 24.75
CA GLU A 81 -18.38 -4.00 25.25
C GLU A 81 -17.08 -4.70 25.74
N THR A 82 -16.90 -5.96 25.43
CA THR A 82 -15.77 -6.77 25.91
C THR A 82 -14.77 -7.09 24.81
N TYR A 83 -15.25 -7.25 23.59
CA TYR A 83 -14.42 -7.62 22.44
C TYR A 83 -14.80 -6.81 21.21
N ILE A 84 -13.85 -6.74 20.28
CA ILE A 84 -14.07 -6.23 18.93
C ILE A 84 -13.93 -7.39 17.95
N ALA A 85 -14.83 -7.50 17.00
CA ALA A 85 -14.77 -8.46 15.92
C ALA A 85 -14.66 -7.75 14.57
N LEU A 86 -13.71 -8.18 13.75
CA LEU A 86 -13.53 -7.71 12.39
C LEU A 86 -13.82 -8.84 11.42
N ALA A 87 -14.89 -8.71 10.66
CA ALA A 87 -15.32 -9.68 9.66
C ALA A 87 -15.02 -9.16 8.24
N TYR A 88 -14.57 -10.07 7.37
CA TYR A 88 -14.30 -9.81 5.96
C TYR A 88 -15.28 -10.60 5.09
N SER A 89 -16.08 -9.93 4.26
CA SER A 89 -16.97 -10.60 3.30
C SER A 89 -16.18 -11.45 2.30
N ILE A 90 -15.00 -10.95 1.89
CA ILE A 90 -14.03 -11.67 1.06
C ILE A 90 -12.70 -11.70 1.80
N PRO A 91 -12.32 -12.83 2.41
CA PRO A 91 -11.05 -12.99 3.10
C PRO A 91 -9.86 -12.90 2.15
N THR A 92 -8.87 -12.09 2.46
CA THR A 92 -7.70 -11.84 1.60
C THR A 92 -6.36 -12.25 2.22
N SER A 93 -6.32 -12.60 3.49
CA SER A 93 -5.11 -13.06 4.18
C SER A 93 -5.20 -14.50 4.60
N ASN A 94 -4.20 -15.28 4.29
CA ASN A 94 -4.09 -16.65 4.78
C ASN A 94 -3.47 -16.71 6.18
N ARG A 95 -3.59 -17.86 6.85
CA ARG A 95 -3.07 -18.08 8.22
C ARG A 95 -1.58 -17.83 8.37
N THR A 96 -0.79 -17.90 7.30
CA THR A 96 0.66 -17.72 7.36
C THR A 96 1.07 -16.25 7.19
N SER A 97 0.26 -15.45 6.53
CA SER A 97 0.49 -14.02 6.28
C SER A 97 -0.28 -13.09 7.23
N SER A 98 -1.33 -13.59 7.89
CA SER A 98 -2.09 -12.84 8.88
C SER A 98 -1.37 -12.76 10.23
N LEU A 99 -1.87 -11.93 11.14
CA LEU A 99 -1.41 -11.89 12.55
C LEU A 99 -2.05 -13.00 13.40
N HIS A 100 -2.47 -14.09 12.77
CA HIS A 100 -2.95 -15.28 13.43
C HIS A 100 -1.97 -15.75 14.52
N GLN A 101 -2.47 -16.40 15.57
CA GLN A 101 -1.69 -16.78 16.74
C GLN A 101 -0.45 -17.63 16.44
N THR A 102 -0.50 -18.43 15.37
CA THR A 102 0.62 -19.27 14.91
C THR A 102 1.56 -18.56 13.90
N SER A 103 1.27 -17.32 13.54
CA SER A 103 2.07 -16.60 12.55
C SER A 103 3.41 -16.14 13.12
N ASN A 104 4.50 -16.42 12.40
CA ASN A 104 5.81 -15.85 12.71
C ASN A 104 5.82 -14.32 12.63
N LEU A 105 4.92 -13.75 11.83
CA LEU A 105 4.76 -12.32 11.67
C LEU A 105 4.31 -11.68 13.00
N ARG A 106 3.37 -12.32 13.70
CA ARG A 106 2.90 -11.87 15.01
C ARG A 106 4.04 -11.75 16.02
N SER A 107 4.90 -12.77 16.13
CA SER A 107 6.03 -12.76 17.08
C SER A 107 7.03 -11.63 16.79
N THR A 108 7.22 -11.29 15.51
CA THR A 108 8.09 -10.19 15.08
C THR A 108 7.52 -8.83 15.48
N LEU A 109 6.21 -8.70 15.52
CA LEU A 109 5.50 -7.42 15.69
C LEU A 109 4.97 -7.17 17.11
N THR A 110 5.18 -8.07 18.06
CA THR A 110 4.66 -7.96 19.44
C THR A 110 5.04 -6.67 20.17
N SER A 111 6.15 -6.03 19.79
CA SER A 111 6.61 -4.78 20.39
C SER A 111 6.16 -3.53 19.62
N THR A 112 5.26 -3.65 18.65
CA THR A 112 4.74 -2.52 17.88
C THR A 112 3.37 -2.07 18.38
N ASN A 113 2.92 -0.92 17.89
CA ASN A 113 1.61 -0.36 18.21
C ASN A 113 0.46 -1.04 17.41
N LEU A 114 0.49 -2.37 17.28
CA LEU A 114 -0.59 -3.14 16.67
C LEU A 114 -1.49 -3.78 17.72
N LEU A 115 -2.77 -3.86 17.38
CA LEU A 115 -3.74 -4.66 18.11
C LEU A 115 -3.71 -6.09 17.56
N PHE A 116 -3.51 -7.08 18.42
CA PHE A 116 -3.37 -8.48 17.98
C PHE A 116 -4.65 -9.26 18.19
N PRO A 117 -5.09 -10.06 17.19
CA PRO A 117 -6.25 -10.91 17.35
C PRO A 117 -5.97 -12.03 18.35
N ILE A 118 -6.99 -12.36 19.15
CA ILE A 118 -6.99 -13.40 20.20
C ILE A 118 -7.83 -14.62 19.82
N GLY A 119 -8.55 -14.52 18.71
CA GLY A 119 -9.35 -15.60 18.14
C GLY A 119 -9.85 -15.23 16.76
N GLY A 120 -10.49 -16.17 16.09
CA GLY A 120 -11.05 -15.92 14.77
C GLY A 120 -11.60 -17.16 14.08
N LEU A 121 -12.13 -16.93 12.88
CA LEU A 121 -12.62 -17.96 11.96
C LEU A 121 -11.83 -17.89 10.66
N SER A 122 -11.46 -19.04 10.13
CA SER A 122 -10.84 -19.11 8.81
C SER A 122 -11.80 -19.75 7.81
N LEU A 123 -11.81 -19.23 6.57
CA LEU A 123 -12.55 -19.75 5.44
C LEU A 123 -11.55 -20.08 4.32
N ASP A 124 -11.52 -21.32 3.87
CA ASP A 124 -10.54 -21.81 2.88
C ASP A 124 -9.09 -21.43 3.21
N GLY A 125 -8.74 -21.43 4.49
CA GLY A 125 -7.40 -21.06 4.96
C GLY A 125 -7.12 -19.56 5.10
N ASN A 126 -8.07 -18.70 4.74
CA ASN A 126 -8.01 -17.26 4.94
C ASN A 126 -8.79 -16.83 6.18
N ASP A 127 -8.33 -15.80 6.87
CA ASP A 127 -9.01 -15.26 8.04
C ASP A 127 -10.26 -14.47 7.62
N ALA A 128 -11.43 -15.01 7.91
CA ALA A 128 -12.74 -14.42 7.61
C ALA A 128 -13.27 -13.55 8.75
N LEU A 129 -12.95 -13.92 10.00
CA LEU A 129 -13.32 -13.19 11.20
C LEU A 129 -12.11 -13.16 12.14
N LEU A 130 -11.79 -12.00 12.69
CA LEU A 130 -10.77 -11.81 13.70
C LEU A 130 -11.38 -11.20 14.95
N ILE A 131 -11.05 -11.73 16.12
CA ILE A 131 -11.50 -11.26 17.43
C ILE A 131 -10.33 -10.58 18.13
N PHE A 132 -10.57 -9.39 18.65
CA PHE A 132 -9.60 -8.58 19.39
C PHE A 132 -10.12 -8.30 20.81
N PRO A 133 -9.24 -8.01 21.77
CA PRO A 133 -9.66 -7.52 23.09
C PRO A 133 -10.39 -6.17 22.94
N HIS A 134 -11.15 -5.81 23.97
CA HIS A 134 -11.82 -4.50 24.02
C HIS A 134 -10.87 -3.34 23.77
N ALA A 135 -11.32 -2.42 22.94
CA ALA A 135 -10.60 -1.19 22.66
C ALA A 135 -11.59 -0.14 22.10
N GLU A 136 -11.35 1.11 22.38
CA GLU A 136 -12.20 2.23 21.96
C GLU A 136 -11.61 2.92 20.74
N LEU A 137 -12.46 3.23 19.74
CA LEU A 137 -12.03 4.01 18.58
C LEU A 137 -11.53 5.39 19.02
N THR A 138 -10.38 5.80 18.53
CA THR A 138 -9.76 7.06 18.88
C THR A 138 -9.22 7.78 17.65
N GLU A 139 -9.14 9.11 17.76
CA GLU A 139 -8.46 9.92 16.75
C GLU A 139 -6.94 9.80 16.90
N THR A 140 -6.26 9.98 15.78
CA THR A 140 -4.80 9.89 15.75
C THR A 140 -4.17 11.10 15.06
N THR A 141 -2.87 11.27 15.25
CA THR A 141 -2.10 12.36 14.67
C THR A 141 -1.18 11.87 13.53
N PRO A 142 -0.77 12.77 12.62
CA PRO A 142 0.19 12.42 11.56
C PRO A 142 1.51 11.87 12.11
N GLU A 143 1.98 12.42 13.24
CA GLU A 143 3.19 12.00 13.93
C GLU A 143 3.10 10.54 14.35
N TRP A 144 2.02 10.20 15.04
CA TRP A 144 1.80 8.85 15.56
C TRP A 144 1.69 7.83 14.43
N LEU A 145 0.93 8.16 13.39
CA LEU A 145 0.78 7.28 12.22
C LEU A 145 2.12 7.04 11.51
N GLY A 146 2.89 8.11 11.29
CA GLY A 146 4.22 8.00 10.67
C GLY A 146 5.17 7.15 11.50
N GLN A 147 5.22 7.39 12.80
CA GLN A 147 6.03 6.61 13.73
C GLN A 147 5.59 5.14 13.74
N SER A 148 4.31 4.87 13.95
CA SER A 148 3.79 3.50 14.05
C SER A 148 3.99 2.68 12.78
N LEU A 149 3.71 3.26 11.60
CA LEU A 149 3.98 2.60 10.33
C LEU A 149 5.48 2.32 10.15
N GLY A 150 6.33 3.30 10.47
CA GLY A 150 7.79 3.16 10.38
C GLY A 150 8.33 2.07 11.30
N GLU A 151 7.87 2.00 12.55
CA GLU A 151 8.25 0.96 13.52
C GLU A 151 7.83 -0.44 13.06
N ILE A 152 6.60 -0.60 12.56
CA ILE A 152 6.12 -1.86 11.99
C ILE A 152 7.04 -2.30 10.85
N GLN A 153 7.30 -1.40 9.91
CA GLN A 153 8.13 -1.70 8.74
C GLN A 153 9.59 -1.97 9.10
N ASN A 154 10.13 -1.28 10.09
CA ASN A 154 11.48 -1.53 10.58
C ASN A 154 11.62 -2.92 11.21
N LYS A 155 10.62 -3.38 11.96
CA LYS A 155 10.56 -4.76 12.49
C LYS A 155 10.46 -5.80 11.37
N LEU A 156 9.81 -5.47 10.27
CA LEU A 156 9.66 -6.35 9.10
C LEU A 156 10.88 -6.33 8.16
N ALA A 157 11.73 -5.30 8.24
CA ALA A 157 12.88 -5.14 7.37
C ALA A 157 13.84 -6.34 7.35
N PRO A 158 14.14 -7.05 8.47
CA PRO A 158 14.95 -8.28 8.45
C PRO A 158 14.31 -9.43 7.65
N SER A 159 12.98 -9.43 7.52
CA SER A 159 12.24 -10.42 6.72
C SER A 159 12.07 -9.99 5.26
N SER A 160 12.80 -8.98 4.80
CA SER A 160 12.71 -8.48 3.44
C SER A 160 13.22 -9.49 2.42
N SER A 161 12.58 -9.53 1.26
CA SER A 161 13.06 -10.30 0.12
C SER A 161 13.77 -9.38 -0.88
N PRO A 162 14.75 -9.92 -1.64
CA PRO A 162 15.34 -9.21 -2.75
C PRO A 162 14.24 -8.73 -3.70
N ASN A 163 14.51 -7.58 -4.30
CA ASN A 163 13.61 -6.96 -5.22
C ASN A 163 13.63 -7.65 -6.58
N ASP A 164 12.47 -7.94 -7.12
CA ASP A 164 12.29 -8.42 -8.48
C ASP A 164 11.61 -7.36 -9.35
N GLN A 165 12.41 -6.51 -9.99
CA GLN A 165 11.95 -5.46 -10.90
C GLN A 165 11.05 -6.03 -12.01
N LYS A 166 11.36 -7.22 -12.54
CA LYS A 166 10.59 -7.85 -13.61
C LYS A 166 9.19 -8.21 -13.13
N ARG A 167 9.08 -8.78 -11.94
CA ARG A 167 7.83 -9.14 -11.31
C ARG A 167 6.95 -7.91 -11.02
N TRP A 168 7.51 -6.84 -10.48
CA TRP A 168 6.75 -5.63 -10.21
C TRP A 168 6.35 -4.87 -11.48
N ASN A 169 7.18 -4.88 -12.51
CA ASN A 169 6.78 -4.37 -13.82
C ASN A 169 5.64 -5.20 -14.42
N GLN A 170 5.64 -6.53 -14.23
CA GLN A 170 4.56 -7.38 -14.69
C GLN A 170 3.26 -7.06 -13.94
N ARG A 171 3.33 -6.93 -12.61
CA ARG A 171 2.20 -6.54 -11.77
C ARG A 171 1.57 -5.21 -12.19
N LEU A 172 2.40 -4.19 -12.44
CA LEU A 172 1.91 -2.91 -12.97
C LEU A 172 1.25 -3.07 -14.33
N LYS A 173 1.84 -3.89 -15.20
CA LYS A 173 1.28 -4.16 -16.51
C LYS A 173 -0.07 -4.87 -16.41
N ASP A 174 -0.21 -5.84 -15.54
CA ASP A 174 -1.47 -6.56 -15.34
C ASP A 174 -2.59 -5.60 -14.88
N LEU A 175 -2.28 -4.67 -13.97
CA LEU A 175 -3.20 -3.61 -13.58
C LEU A 175 -3.50 -2.63 -14.72
N GLU A 176 -2.49 -2.21 -15.48
CA GLU A 176 -2.67 -1.34 -16.64
C GLU A 176 -3.53 -1.98 -17.72
N ASP A 177 -3.29 -3.26 -18.05
CA ASP A 177 -4.04 -4.00 -19.07
C ASP A 177 -5.52 -4.14 -18.65
N GLU A 178 -5.78 -4.32 -17.35
CA GLU A 178 -7.13 -4.45 -16.82
C GLU A 178 -7.91 -3.13 -16.85
N LEU A 179 -7.27 -2.04 -16.47
CA LEU A 179 -7.89 -0.72 -16.34
C LEU A 179 -7.76 0.12 -17.61
N LYS A 180 -7.00 -0.36 -18.59
CA LYS A 180 -6.72 0.30 -19.88
C LYS A 180 -6.23 1.75 -19.76
N PRO A 181 -5.40 2.12 -18.79
CA PRO A 181 -4.80 3.43 -18.81
C PRO A 181 -3.74 3.47 -19.93
N ASN A 182 -3.74 4.53 -20.70
CA ASN A 182 -2.76 4.76 -21.78
C ASN A 182 -1.41 5.17 -21.22
N THR A 183 -0.79 4.38 -20.35
CA THR A 183 0.47 4.73 -19.76
C THR A 183 1.56 3.74 -20.09
N LEU A 184 2.75 4.24 -20.31
CA LEU A 184 3.98 3.48 -20.51
C LEU A 184 4.88 3.56 -19.26
N TRP A 185 4.29 3.82 -18.10
CA TRP A 185 5.05 3.91 -16.87
C TRP A 185 5.67 2.56 -16.54
N ARG A 186 6.91 2.59 -16.10
CA ARG A 186 7.65 1.40 -15.65
C ARG A 186 8.24 1.69 -14.28
N ALA A 187 8.37 0.68 -13.47
CA ALA A 187 9.08 0.75 -12.20
C ALA A 187 10.60 0.51 -12.41
N PRO A 188 11.37 1.47 -12.97
CA PRO A 188 12.75 1.23 -13.36
C PRO A 188 13.66 0.98 -12.16
N HIS A 189 13.21 1.34 -10.95
CA HIS A 189 13.98 1.28 -9.72
C HIS A 189 13.36 0.43 -8.63
N ALA A 190 12.50 -0.48 -9.01
CA ALA A 190 12.16 -1.57 -8.12
C ALA A 190 13.44 -2.22 -7.52
N SER A 191 14.57 -2.21 -8.23
CA SER A 191 15.87 -2.73 -7.76
C SER A 191 16.51 -1.98 -6.59
N THR A 192 15.99 -0.83 -6.16
CA THR A 192 16.53 -0.09 -5.00
C THR A 192 15.71 -0.29 -3.73
N THR A 193 14.58 -0.96 -3.83
CA THR A 193 13.67 -1.22 -2.71
C THR A 193 13.54 -2.72 -2.49
N VAL A 194 13.20 -3.13 -1.30
CA VAL A 194 12.97 -4.53 -0.94
C VAL A 194 11.51 -4.74 -0.54
N GLY A 195 10.94 -5.89 -0.89
CA GLY A 195 9.60 -6.26 -0.48
C GLY A 195 9.58 -6.77 0.97
N ILE A 196 8.65 -6.26 1.77
CA ILE A 196 8.39 -6.70 3.13
C ILE A 196 7.02 -7.37 3.22
N PRO A 197 6.76 -8.21 4.22
CA PRO A 197 5.39 -8.66 4.48
C PRO A 197 4.45 -7.47 4.63
N SER A 198 3.28 -7.54 4.02
CA SER A 198 2.29 -6.47 4.11
C SER A 198 1.58 -6.52 5.47
N VAL A 199 1.62 -5.41 6.19
CA VAL A 199 0.81 -5.15 7.39
C VAL A 199 0.27 -3.75 7.26
N ARG A 200 -0.99 -3.63 6.89
CA ARG A 200 -1.64 -2.36 6.65
C ARG A 200 -2.27 -1.81 7.92
N ILE A 201 -2.18 -0.50 8.06
CA ILE A 201 -2.93 0.26 9.04
C ILE A 201 -3.81 1.29 8.31
N HIS A 202 -4.85 1.75 8.98
CA HIS A 202 -5.80 2.70 8.41
C HIS A 202 -6.09 3.82 9.41
N PRO A 203 -6.22 5.09 8.98
CA PRO A 203 -6.32 6.22 9.91
C PRO A 203 -7.63 6.23 10.72
N ASN A 204 -8.67 5.55 10.24
CA ASN A 204 -9.96 5.44 10.94
C ASN A 204 -10.06 4.20 11.85
N TRP A 205 -9.04 3.35 11.87
CA TRP A 205 -9.05 2.06 12.58
C TRP A 205 -7.94 2.04 13.64
N ILE A 206 -7.90 3.13 14.42
CA ILE A 206 -7.00 3.31 15.54
C ILE A 206 -7.80 3.25 16.83
N PHE A 207 -7.27 2.54 17.80
CA PHE A 207 -7.95 2.23 19.05
C PHE A 207 -7.10 2.66 20.23
N ASP A 208 -7.76 3.07 21.28
CA ASP A 208 -7.16 3.20 22.62
C ASP A 208 -7.36 1.89 23.38
N VAL A 209 -6.27 1.37 23.91
CA VAL A 209 -6.25 0.22 24.81
C VAL A 209 -5.54 0.63 26.07
N GLU A 210 -6.28 0.90 27.12
CA GLU A 210 -5.75 1.30 28.43
C GLU A 210 -4.80 2.53 28.37
N GLY A 211 -5.17 3.53 27.57
CA GLY A 211 -4.40 4.76 27.38
C GLY A 211 -3.26 4.64 26.36
N VAL A 212 -3.16 3.54 25.61
CA VAL A 212 -2.17 3.32 24.56
C VAL A 212 -2.85 3.17 23.20
N GLN A 213 -2.52 4.06 22.27
CA GLN A 213 -3.02 3.96 20.90
C GLN A 213 -2.44 2.74 20.18
N ARG A 214 -3.32 1.98 19.51
CA ARG A 214 -2.98 0.80 18.70
C ARG A 214 -3.71 0.82 17.38
N ALA A 215 -3.01 0.44 16.32
CA ALA A 215 -3.61 0.29 15.00
C ALA A 215 -4.18 -1.12 14.85
N LEU A 216 -5.39 -1.23 14.29
CA LEU A 216 -5.93 -2.50 13.86
C LEU A 216 -5.21 -2.92 12.57
N PRO A 217 -4.59 -4.10 12.51
CA PRO A 217 -3.97 -4.59 11.29
C PRO A 217 -5.03 -4.99 10.29
N LEU A 218 -4.93 -4.50 9.08
CA LEU A 218 -5.86 -4.78 8.00
C LEU A 218 -5.23 -5.70 6.95
N ASN A 219 -6.08 -6.51 6.35
CA ASN A 219 -5.71 -7.36 5.25
C ASN A 219 -5.50 -6.53 3.97
N GLN A 220 -4.78 -7.14 3.02
CA GLN A 220 -4.67 -6.64 1.66
C GLN A 220 -6.05 -6.42 1.03
N SER A 221 -6.17 -5.50 0.09
CA SER A 221 -7.43 -5.26 -0.61
C SER A 221 -7.83 -6.42 -1.53
N VAL A 222 -9.13 -6.57 -1.78
CA VAL A 222 -9.64 -7.63 -2.67
C VAL A 222 -9.13 -7.45 -4.09
N SER A 223 -9.15 -6.23 -4.62
CA SER A 223 -8.65 -5.93 -5.95
C SER A 223 -7.16 -6.22 -6.09
N GLU A 224 -6.38 -5.89 -5.10
CA GLU A 224 -4.95 -6.17 -5.10
C GLU A 224 -4.67 -7.68 -5.02
N LEU A 225 -5.41 -8.42 -4.21
CA LEU A 225 -5.31 -9.88 -4.17
C LEU A 225 -5.60 -10.51 -5.53
N LEU A 226 -6.69 -10.09 -6.18
CA LEU A 226 -7.15 -10.67 -7.44
C LEU A 226 -6.25 -10.30 -8.63
N LEU A 227 -5.76 -9.07 -8.67
CA LEU A 227 -4.95 -8.56 -9.79
C LEU A 227 -3.45 -8.81 -9.60
N CYS A 228 -2.98 -8.81 -8.38
CA CYS A 228 -1.55 -8.79 -8.08
C CYS A 228 -1.08 -9.95 -7.20
N GLY A 229 -2.00 -10.71 -6.61
CA GLY A 229 -1.68 -11.77 -5.67
C GLY A 229 -1.14 -11.26 -4.32
N THR A 230 -0.78 -12.19 -3.44
CA THR A 230 -0.29 -11.92 -2.08
C THR A 230 1.20 -11.62 -2.04
N GLU A 231 1.66 -10.64 -2.76
CA GLU A 231 3.09 -10.39 -2.84
C GLU A 231 3.56 -9.32 -1.84
N ARG A 232 4.85 -9.39 -1.56
CA ARG A 232 5.52 -8.40 -0.71
C ARG A 232 5.76 -7.11 -1.48
N LEU A 233 5.35 -5.98 -0.90
CA LEU A 233 5.58 -4.65 -1.44
C LEU A 233 6.68 -3.92 -0.68
N PRO A 234 7.31 -2.90 -1.28
CA PRO A 234 8.21 -2.02 -0.53
C PRO A 234 7.45 -1.25 0.55
N GLY A 235 8.13 -0.92 1.66
CA GLY A 235 7.53 -0.08 2.70
C GLY A 235 7.03 1.27 2.19
N LEU A 236 7.67 1.81 1.16
CA LEU A 236 7.22 3.04 0.49
C LEU A 236 5.83 2.87 -0.16
N ALA A 237 5.48 1.70 -0.68
CA ALA A 237 4.16 1.47 -1.26
C ALA A 237 3.05 1.52 -0.20
N GLU A 238 3.28 0.91 0.97
CA GLU A 238 2.35 0.98 2.10
C GLU A 238 2.25 2.41 2.67
N PHE A 239 3.38 3.15 2.72
CA PHE A 239 3.38 4.56 3.10
C PHE A 239 2.49 5.39 2.16
N ILE A 240 2.64 5.23 0.84
CA ILE A 240 1.84 5.92 -0.17
C ILE A 240 0.35 5.57 -0.06
N HIS A 241 0.04 4.30 0.18
CA HIS A 241 -1.34 3.87 0.39
C HIS A 241 -1.98 4.59 1.59
N LEU A 242 -1.27 4.66 2.72
CA LEU A 242 -1.76 5.36 3.90
C LEU A 242 -1.82 6.89 3.68
N GLU A 243 -0.85 7.48 2.97
CA GLU A 243 -0.88 8.90 2.58
C GLU A 243 -2.15 9.23 1.80
N GLY A 244 -2.50 8.40 0.79
CA GLY A 244 -3.72 8.57 0.01
C GLY A 244 -4.97 8.61 0.90
N ARG A 245 -5.07 7.70 1.88
CA ARG A 245 -6.19 7.67 2.83
C ARG A 245 -6.24 8.89 3.74
N LEU A 246 -5.08 9.38 4.19
CA LEU A 246 -5.01 10.60 5.01
C LEU A 246 -5.51 11.83 4.25
N VAL A 247 -5.17 11.93 2.96
CA VAL A 247 -5.66 13.04 2.12
C VAL A 247 -7.16 12.89 1.82
N GLU A 248 -7.60 11.70 1.41
CA GLU A 248 -9.00 11.49 0.98
C GLU A 248 -9.99 11.49 2.15
N GLU A 249 -9.66 10.82 3.24
CA GLU A 249 -10.62 10.56 4.32
C GLU A 249 -10.47 11.51 5.51
N LYS A 250 -9.26 12.01 5.78
CA LYS A 250 -8.99 12.96 6.87
C LYS A 250 -8.81 14.39 6.40
N GLY A 251 -8.70 14.62 5.07
CA GLY A 251 -8.49 15.96 4.52
C GLY A 251 -7.13 16.56 4.89
N TYR A 252 -6.11 15.74 5.13
CA TYR A 252 -4.79 16.23 5.52
C TYR A 252 -4.16 17.07 4.40
N ASN A 253 -3.64 18.23 4.80
CA ASN A 253 -2.92 19.12 3.91
C ASN A 253 -1.43 18.74 3.76
N SER A 254 -0.72 19.43 2.89
CA SER A 254 0.69 19.15 2.60
C SER A 254 1.61 19.26 3.84
N GLU A 255 1.30 20.13 4.82
CA GLU A 255 2.10 20.28 6.04
C GLU A 255 1.92 19.06 6.94
N GLN A 256 0.69 18.58 7.11
CA GLN A 256 0.41 17.37 7.89
C GLN A 256 1.01 16.11 7.24
N ILE A 257 0.98 16.02 5.91
CA ILE A 257 1.64 14.93 5.17
C ILE A 257 3.16 15.03 5.32
N ALA A 258 3.76 16.21 5.31
CA ALA A 258 5.19 16.37 5.55
C ALA A 258 5.59 15.91 6.97
N VAL A 259 4.76 16.19 7.98
CA VAL A 259 4.95 15.69 9.35
C VAL A 259 4.87 14.17 9.41
N PHE A 260 3.84 13.58 8.79
CA PHE A 260 3.68 12.13 8.66
C PHE A 260 4.91 11.47 8.01
N TYR A 261 5.40 12.06 6.89
CA TYR A 261 6.59 11.59 6.19
C TYR A 261 7.87 11.66 7.04
N GLU A 262 8.12 12.78 7.72
CA GLU A 262 9.34 12.93 8.55
C GLU A 262 9.36 11.95 9.73
N HIS A 263 8.21 11.64 10.34
CA HIS A 263 8.11 10.65 11.40
C HIS A 263 8.30 9.21 10.87
N TRP A 264 7.71 8.89 9.73
CA TRP A 264 7.94 7.60 9.06
C TRP A 264 9.41 7.42 8.69
N LYS A 265 10.01 8.41 8.03
CA LYS A 265 11.40 8.39 7.55
C LYS A 265 12.42 8.15 8.67
N ARG A 266 12.18 8.65 9.88
CA ARG A 266 13.06 8.45 11.04
C ARG A 266 13.02 7.02 11.56
N ASN A 267 11.96 6.28 11.29
CA ASN A 267 11.71 4.95 11.84
C ASN A 267 11.93 3.81 10.86
N VAL A 268 12.22 4.09 9.58
CA VAL A 268 12.53 3.07 8.58
C VAL A 268 14.02 3.03 8.24
N PRO A 269 14.53 1.94 7.62
CA PRO A 269 15.92 1.88 7.17
C PRO A 269 16.27 3.06 6.23
N ALA A 270 17.38 3.75 6.49
CA ALA A 270 17.80 4.94 5.74
C ALA A 270 17.94 4.71 4.21
N SER A 271 18.21 3.48 3.79
CA SER A 271 18.28 3.12 2.37
C SER A 271 16.94 3.29 1.65
N TRP A 272 15.81 3.14 2.35
CA TRP A 272 14.47 3.25 1.76
C TRP A 272 14.07 4.71 1.46
N THR A 273 14.60 5.64 2.23
CA THR A 273 14.37 7.09 2.08
C THR A 273 15.56 7.79 1.44
N SER A 274 16.52 7.03 0.92
CA SER A 274 17.65 7.59 0.22
C SER A 274 17.21 8.43 -0.99
N ARG A 275 18.00 9.45 -1.35
CA ARG A 275 17.75 10.32 -2.50
C ARG A 275 17.50 9.52 -3.80
N LYS A 276 18.17 8.37 -3.94
CA LYS A 276 17.99 7.49 -5.09
C LYS A 276 16.64 6.77 -5.04
N ALA A 277 16.26 6.20 -3.89
CA ALA A 277 15.00 5.52 -3.72
C ALA A 277 13.79 6.44 -3.91
N MET A 278 13.90 7.71 -3.50
CA MET A 278 12.85 8.71 -3.60
C MET A 278 12.86 9.53 -4.90
N SER A 279 13.82 9.28 -5.78
CA SER A 279 13.95 10.07 -7.02
C SER A 279 12.79 9.86 -7.97
N THR A 280 12.09 10.93 -8.30
CA THR A 280 10.93 10.94 -9.20
C THR A 280 11.27 10.37 -10.60
N VAL A 281 12.42 10.75 -11.15
CA VAL A 281 12.89 10.25 -12.48
C VAL A 281 13.09 8.74 -12.48
N LEU A 282 13.41 8.20 -11.34
CA LEU A 282 13.68 6.78 -11.16
C LEU A 282 12.43 5.99 -10.75
N GLY A 283 11.28 6.62 -10.74
CA GLY A 283 10.01 6.05 -10.32
C GLY A 283 9.64 6.42 -8.88
N GLY A 284 10.56 6.29 -7.92
CA GLY A 284 10.39 6.72 -6.54
C GLY A 284 8.98 6.59 -5.97
N ALA A 285 8.52 7.61 -5.28
CA ALA A 285 7.15 7.67 -4.76
C ALA A 285 6.08 7.68 -5.87
N TRP A 286 6.39 8.24 -7.06
CA TRP A 286 5.41 8.37 -8.12
C TRP A 286 4.92 7.05 -8.70
N ILE A 287 5.80 6.05 -8.83
CA ILE A 287 5.39 4.74 -9.34
C ILE A 287 4.46 4.03 -8.35
N TRP A 288 4.68 4.23 -7.06
CA TRP A 288 3.83 3.64 -6.04
C TRP A 288 2.49 4.38 -5.88
N ARG A 289 2.46 5.70 -6.06
CA ARG A 289 1.19 6.44 -6.21
C ARG A 289 0.40 5.97 -7.42
N TYR A 290 1.07 5.78 -8.54
CA TYR A 290 0.40 5.25 -9.73
C TYR A 290 -0.18 3.86 -9.47
N TYR A 291 0.60 2.98 -8.85
CA TYR A 291 0.14 1.66 -8.43
C TYR A 291 -1.08 1.76 -7.49
N ASP A 292 -1.01 2.59 -6.46
CA ASP A 292 -2.09 2.77 -5.49
C ASP A 292 -3.37 3.30 -6.16
N VAL A 293 -3.26 4.29 -7.03
CA VAL A 293 -4.42 4.82 -7.78
C VAL A 293 -5.07 3.75 -8.68
N LEU A 294 -4.28 2.88 -9.30
CA LEU A 294 -4.81 1.75 -10.06
C LEU A 294 -5.58 0.76 -9.18
N VAL A 295 -5.04 0.45 -8.00
CA VAL A 295 -5.70 -0.41 -7.02
C VAL A 295 -6.99 0.23 -6.51
N VAL A 296 -6.94 1.51 -6.12
CA VAL A 296 -8.12 2.29 -5.67
C VAL A 296 -9.19 2.35 -6.75
N ASN A 297 -8.80 2.57 -8.01
CA ASN A 297 -9.75 2.56 -9.13
C ASN A 297 -10.44 1.19 -9.28
N ALA A 298 -9.70 0.09 -9.18
CA ALA A 298 -10.27 -1.25 -9.24
C ALA A 298 -11.19 -1.55 -8.05
N GLU A 299 -10.79 -1.16 -6.84
CA GLU A 299 -11.63 -1.29 -5.63
C GLU A 299 -12.92 -0.50 -5.75
N SER A 300 -12.83 0.75 -6.21
CA SER A 300 -14.00 1.61 -6.37
C SER A 300 -15.04 1.00 -7.31
N VAL A 301 -14.59 0.32 -8.37
CA VAL A 301 -15.47 -0.46 -9.26
C VAL A 301 -16.09 -1.66 -8.53
N LEU A 302 -15.30 -2.38 -7.72
CA LEU A 302 -15.80 -3.55 -6.98
C LEU A 302 -16.87 -3.17 -5.94
N TYR A 303 -16.69 -2.03 -5.26
CA TYR A 303 -17.59 -1.60 -4.19
C TYR A 303 -18.64 -0.57 -4.61
N GLY A 304 -18.61 -0.11 -5.86
CA GLY A 304 -19.55 0.90 -6.37
C GLY A 304 -19.33 2.29 -5.75
N ASP A 305 -18.10 2.61 -5.34
CA ASP A 305 -17.74 3.91 -4.78
C ASP A 305 -17.43 4.91 -5.90
N GLU A 306 -18.46 5.63 -6.35
CA GLU A 306 -18.33 6.59 -7.42
C GLU A 306 -17.37 7.74 -7.11
N SER A 307 -17.34 8.23 -5.87
CA SER A 307 -16.50 9.36 -5.47
C SER A 307 -15.00 9.00 -5.58
N ARG A 308 -14.62 7.85 -5.06
CA ARG A 308 -13.23 7.35 -5.16
C ARG A 308 -12.87 6.99 -6.59
N TYR A 309 -13.80 6.44 -7.35
CA TYR A 309 -13.61 6.15 -8.77
C TYR A 309 -13.33 7.43 -9.56
N GLU A 310 -14.12 8.48 -9.38
CA GLU A 310 -13.91 9.77 -10.05
C GLU A 310 -12.57 10.42 -9.68
N SER A 311 -12.19 10.37 -8.42
CA SER A 311 -10.90 10.87 -7.93
C SER A 311 -9.73 10.13 -8.58
N ALA A 312 -9.79 8.79 -8.61
CA ALA A 312 -8.80 7.96 -9.26
C ALA A 312 -8.72 8.23 -10.78
N GLN A 313 -9.87 8.34 -11.45
CA GLN A 313 -9.94 8.65 -12.89
C GLN A 313 -9.38 10.05 -13.20
N LYS A 314 -9.64 11.04 -12.37
CA LYS A 314 -9.08 12.38 -12.51
C LYS A 314 -7.55 12.35 -12.44
N TRP A 315 -7.00 11.63 -11.46
CA TRP A 315 -5.56 11.47 -11.33
C TRP A 315 -4.97 10.73 -12.54
N LEU A 316 -5.61 9.66 -13.02
CA LEU A 316 -5.16 8.90 -14.19
C LEU A 316 -5.18 9.72 -15.47
N LYS A 317 -6.11 10.65 -15.64
CA LYS A 317 -6.12 11.60 -16.79
C LYS A 317 -4.90 12.52 -16.78
N ASP A 318 -4.40 12.89 -15.61
CA ASP A 318 -3.22 13.75 -15.49
C ASP A 318 -1.90 13.00 -15.66
N VAL A 319 -1.90 11.68 -15.74
CA VAL A 319 -0.67 10.85 -15.89
C VAL A 319 0.13 11.24 -17.12
N SER A 320 -0.51 11.54 -18.24
CA SER A 320 0.18 12.00 -19.45
C SER A 320 0.97 13.29 -19.23
N ARG A 321 0.42 14.23 -18.45
CA ARG A 321 1.08 15.47 -18.06
C ARG A 321 2.27 15.20 -17.13
N LEU A 322 2.10 14.31 -16.18
CA LEU A 322 3.16 13.86 -15.28
C LEU A 322 4.30 13.17 -16.06
N GLN A 323 3.95 12.31 -17.01
CA GLN A 323 4.94 11.65 -17.88
C GLN A 323 5.72 12.66 -18.74
N ALA A 324 5.06 13.68 -19.29
CA ALA A 324 5.73 14.75 -20.02
C ALA A 324 6.72 15.50 -19.12
N HIS A 325 6.33 15.81 -17.88
CA HIS A 325 7.20 16.43 -16.89
C HIS A 325 8.41 15.53 -16.57
N LEU A 326 8.20 14.24 -16.35
CA LEU A 326 9.29 13.28 -16.15
C LEU A 326 10.20 13.18 -17.36
N GLY A 327 9.66 13.29 -18.57
CA GLY A 327 10.45 13.39 -19.80
C GLY A 327 11.44 14.56 -19.77
N VAL A 328 10.97 15.73 -19.35
CA VAL A 328 11.83 16.92 -19.18
C VAL A 328 12.91 16.70 -18.12
N LEU A 329 12.56 16.11 -16.98
CA LEU A 329 13.52 15.80 -15.93
C LEU A 329 14.59 14.80 -16.40
N ARG A 330 14.22 13.81 -17.22
CA ARG A 330 15.17 12.87 -17.84
C ARG A 330 16.14 13.56 -18.79
N VAL A 331 15.66 14.52 -19.56
CA VAL A 331 16.52 15.33 -20.44
C VAL A 331 17.57 16.08 -19.61
N TRP A 332 17.18 16.75 -18.53
CA TRP A 332 18.13 17.40 -17.64
C TRP A 332 19.10 16.43 -17.00
N LYS A 333 18.64 15.25 -16.58
CA LYS A 333 19.51 14.22 -16.04
C LYS A 333 20.52 13.71 -17.07
N SER A 334 20.10 13.54 -18.33
CA SER A 334 20.99 13.18 -19.43
C SER A 334 21.97 14.27 -19.73
N GLY A 335 21.60 15.55 -19.66
CA GLY A 335 22.47 16.70 -19.83
C GLY A 335 23.66 16.68 -18.86
N VAL A 336 23.48 16.22 -17.63
CA VAL A 336 24.60 16.05 -16.69
C VAL A 336 25.65 15.08 -17.24
N TRP A 337 25.19 13.92 -17.76
CA TRP A 337 26.10 12.92 -18.33
C TRP A 337 26.77 13.38 -19.64
N VAL A 338 26.04 14.11 -20.47
CA VAL A 338 26.61 14.73 -21.68
C VAL A 338 27.70 15.70 -21.30
N GLY A 339 27.49 16.56 -20.30
CA GLY A 339 28.52 17.47 -19.81
C GLY A 339 29.75 16.74 -19.28
N ILE A 340 29.58 15.66 -18.49
CA ILE A 340 30.71 14.83 -18.03
C ILE A 340 31.44 14.19 -19.20
N ALA A 341 30.72 13.61 -20.16
CA ALA A 341 31.33 12.99 -21.34
C ALA A 341 32.14 14.01 -22.14
N THR A 342 31.63 15.24 -22.29
CA THR A 342 32.35 16.35 -22.97
C THR A 342 33.65 16.66 -22.25
N MET A 343 33.67 16.72 -20.92
CA MET A 343 34.91 16.94 -20.15
C MET A 343 35.90 15.81 -20.34
N VAL A 344 35.43 14.55 -20.35
CA VAL A 344 36.29 13.39 -20.60
C VAL A 344 36.89 13.42 -22.00
N VAL A 345 36.08 13.73 -23.01
CA VAL A 345 36.56 13.91 -24.40
C VAL A 345 37.59 15.03 -24.48
N ALA A 346 37.36 16.16 -23.84
CA ALA A 346 38.33 17.28 -23.80
C ALA A 346 39.68 16.82 -23.19
N TYR A 347 39.64 16.08 -22.11
CA TYR A 347 40.87 15.57 -21.47
C TYR A 347 41.65 14.61 -22.38
N TYR A 348 41.00 13.64 -23.01
CA TYR A 348 41.67 12.70 -23.90
C TYR A 348 42.16 13.37 -25.20
N SER A 349 41.38 14.31 -25.74
CA SER A 349 41.81 15.06 -26.93
C SER A 349 43.05 15.91 -26.66
N TRP A 350 43.18 16.43 -25.45
CA TRP A 350 44.39 17.12 -25.02
C TRP A 350 45.60 16.15 -24.90
N GLN A 351 45.40 15.00 -24.24
CA GLN A 351 46.46 13.99 -24.09
C GLN A 351 46.97 13.44 -25.44
N LEU A 352 46.07 13.28 -26.40
CA LEU A 352 46.38 12.79 -27.76
C LEU A 352 46.88 13.89 -28.70
N GLU A 353 47.13 15.12 -28.20
CA GLU A 353 47.55 16.29 -28.96
C GLU A 353 46.63 16.60 -30.15
N SER A 354 45.40 16.06 -30.17
CA SER A 354 44.42 16.28 -31.24
C SER A 354 43.71 17.65 -31.17
N LEU A 355 43.75 18.32 -30.01
CA LEU A 355 43.27 19.66 -29.78
C LEU A 355 44.32 20.50 -29.05
N SER A 356 44.40 21.81 -29.40
CA SER A 356 45.23 22.73 -28.64
C SER A 356 44.79 22.84 -27.19
N THR A 357 45.69 23.13 -26.28
CA THR A 357 45.42 23.28 -24.84
C THR A 357 44.28 24.26 -24.60
N MET A 358 44.23 25.38 -25.34
CA MET A 358 43.19 26.39 -25.18
C MET A 358 41.79 25.85 -25.59
N ASN A 359 41.71 25.09 -26.67
CA ASN A 359 40.46 24.48 -27.14
C ASN A 359 39.99 23.39 -26.20
N SER A 360 40.91 22.61 -25.64
CA SER A 360 40.57 21.56 -24.65
C SER A 360 40.04 22.15 -23.35
N ILE A 361 40.62 23.27 -22.87
CA ILE A 361 40.11 24.00 -21.69
C ILE A 361 38.70 24.56 -22.00
N GLY A 362 38.51 25.17 -23.18
CA GLY A 362 37.20 25.69 -23.58
C GLY A 362 36.13 24.60 -23.64
N LEU A 363 36.48 23.45 -24.23
CA LEU A 363 35.57 22.30 -24.30
C LEU A 363 35.24 21.71 -22.90
N ALA A 364 36.23 21.61 -22.03
CA ALA A 364 36.04 21.16 -20.66
C ALA A 364 35.16 22.13 -19.86
N ALA A 365 35.39 23.44 -19.98
CA ALA A 365 34.58 24.47 -19.35
C ALA A 365 33.12 24.40 -19.82
N MET A 366 32.89 24.23 -21.11
CA MET A 366 31.55 24.05 -21.68
C MET A 366 30.86 22.79 -21.13
N GLY A 367 31.58 21.67 -21.09
CA GLY A 367 31.07 20.43 -20.47
C GLY A 367 30.70 20.64 -19.01
N GLY A 368 31.52 21.32 -18.23
CA GLY A 368 31.24 21.69 -16.84
C GLY A 368 29.98 22.55 -16.69
N LEU A 369 29.84 23.59 -17.52
CA LEU A 369 28.64 24.44 -17.51
C LEU A 369 27.36 23.66 -17.86
N ILE A 370 27.42 22.80 -18.87
CA ILE A 370 26.29 21.92 -19.23
C ILE A 370 25.92 20.99 -18.07
N SER A 371 26.91 20.34 -17.44
CA SER A 371 26.67 19.41 -16.33
C SER A 371 26.06 20.11 -15.12
N ILE A 372 26.66 21.23 -14.69
CA ILE A 372 26.21 22.02 -13.54
C ILE A 372 24.83 22.65 -13.82
N GLY A 373 24.66 23.28 -14.97
CA GLY A 373 23.38 23.89 -15.36
C GLY A 373 22.24 22.89 -15.45
N SER A 374 22.49 21.74 -16.07
CA SER A 374 21.51 20.65 -16.14
C SER A 374 21.16 20.11 -14.77
N ASN A 375 22.14 19.94 -13.88
CA ASN A 375 21.91 19.47 -12.52
C ASN A 375 21.08 20.47 -11.68
N LEU A 376 21.39 21.77 -11.80
CA LEU A 376 20.62 22.83 -11.12
C LEU A 376 19.17 22.89 -11.62
N LEU A 377 18.95 22.80 -12.93
CA LEU A 377 17.61 22.79 -13.52
C LEU A 377 16.83 21.55 -13.15
N TYR A 378 17.49 20.40 -13.08
CA TYR A 378 16.87 19.17 -12.58
C TYR A 378 16.34 19.39 -11.16
N TRP A 379 17.18 19.83 -10.22
CA TRP A 379 16.78 20.01 -8.83
C TRP A 379 15.74 21.10 -8.60
N LYS A 380 15.73 22.12 -9.44
CA LYS A 380 14.71 23.18 -9.38
C LYS A 380 13.33 22.67 -9.84
N LYS A 381 13.31 21.70 -10.74
CA LYS A 381 12.06 21.18 -11.36
C LYS A 381 11.62 19.83 -10.82
N ASP A 382 12.50 19.10 -10.11
CA ASP A 382 12.13 17.84 -9.49
C ASP A 382 11.19 18.13 -8.31
N PRO A 383 9.91 17.73 -8.39
CA PRO A 383 8.99 18.00 -7.31
C PRO A 383 9.45 17.25 -6.06
N PRO A 384 9.18 17.79 -4.87
CA PRO A 384 9.40 17.06 -3.64
C PRO A 384 8.58 15.77 -3.68
N ALA A 385 9.10 14.70 -3.08
CA ALA A 385 8.40 13.44 -3.00
C ALA A 385 7.11 13.58 -2.16
N PHE A 386 7.19 14.42 -1.13
CA PHE A 386 6.12 14.72 -0.18
C PHE A 386 6.17 16.18 0.27
#